data_a5d2a371de693defa2a5b6e3180d0698
#
_entry.id   a5d2a371de693defa2a5b6e3180d0698
#
_cell.length_a   1.000
_cell.length_b   1.000
_cell.length_c   1.000
_cell.angle_alpha   90.00
_cell.angle_beta   90.00
_cell.angle_gamma   90.00
#
_symmetry.space_group_name_H-M   'P 1'
#
loop_
_entity.id
_entity.type
_entity.pdbx_description
1 polymer ?
#
loop_
_entity_poly.entity_id
_entity_poly.type
_entity_poly.pdbx_seq_one_letter_code
_entity_poly.pdbx_strand_id
1 'polypeptide(L)'
;MTKSNQYLGEIRSSLQVLFEKMQPEMMESLNEHEMTPTQLFVLSYLKKVGSSKVSQIAELMDVKPSAVTLLVDRLEQHNFVVREHNKEDRRVVDIILTEFGHRKLEDVLNGRKAIMDRYLLHLTEEELSMMASITKKLATSAASYKDKQQ
;
A
#
# COMPACT_ATOMS: atom_id res chain seq x y z
N MET A 1 26.14 -11.09 25.40
CA MET A 1 25.43 -10.69 24.18
C MET A 1 26.26 -11.07 22.99
N THR A 2 25.69 -11.80 22.06
CA THR A 2 26.39 -12.09 20.80
C THR A 2 26.41 -10.84 19.91
N LYS A 3 27.46 -10.66 19.08
CA LYS A 3 27.54 -9.56 18.09
C LYS A 3 26.27 -9.48 17.23
N SER A 4 25.66 -10.61 16.91
CA SER A 4 24.39 -10.67 16.18
C SER A 4 23.23 -9.99 16.91
N ASN A 5 23.11 -10.15 18.23
CA ASN A 5 22.07 -9.49 19.02
C ASN A 5 22.26 -7.97 19.09
N GLN A 6 23.51 -7.50 19.10
CA GLN A 6 23.81 -6.08 19.02
C GLN A 6 23.35 -5.49 17.67
N TYR A 7 23.71 -6.11 16.55
CA TYR A 7 23.24 -5.65 15.22
C TYR A 7 21.71 -5.67 15.07
N LEU A 8 21.04 -6.68 15.60
CA LEU A 8 19.57 -6.72 15.60
C LEU A 8 18.96 -5.56 16.40
N GLY A 9 19.58 -5.17 17.51
CA GLY A 9 19.16 -4.00 18.30
C GLY A 9 19.34 -2.69 17.51
N GLU A 10 20.51 -2.50 16.92
CA GLU A 10 20.85 -1.31 16.14
C GLU A 10 19.93 -1.15 14.92
N ILE A 11 19.69 -2.24 14.18
CA ILE A 11 18.79 -2.25 13.02
C ILE A 11 17.37 -1.86 13.44
N ARG A 12 16.82 -2.48 14.50
CA ARG A 12 15.46 -2.19 14.97
C ARG A 12 15.30 -0.72 15.37
N SER A 13 16.22 -0.18 16.17
CA SER A 13 16.15 1.21 16.60
C SER A 13 16.29 2.18 15.44
N SER A 14 17.20 1.92 14.51
CA SER A 14 17.40 2.78 13.35
C SER A 14 16.20 2.78 12.40
N LEU A 15 15.61 1.59 12.16
CA LEU A 15 14.37 1.48 11.37
C LEU A 15 13.22 2.19 12.06
N GLN A 16 13.08 2.07 13.37
CA GLN A 16 12.04 2.77 14.14
C GLN A 16 12.15 4.29 13.95
N VAL A 17 13.35 4.86 14.16
CA VAL A 17 13.58 6.30 13.97
C VAL A 17 13.27 6.73 12.53
N LEU A 18 13.70 5.95 11.53
CA LEU A 18 13.42 6.23 10.13
C LEU A 18 11.91 6.30 9.87
N PHE A 19 11.15 5.29 10.31
CA PHE A 19 9.69 5.25 10.13
C PHE A 19 8.99 6.39 10.86
N GLU A 20 9.38 6.70 12.10
CA GLU A 20 8.81 7.82 12.87
C GLU A 20 9.01 9.16 12.15
N LYS A 21 10.13 9.36 11.48
CA LYS A 21 10.41 10.58 10.72
C LYS A 21 9.69 10.64 9.38
N MET A 22 9.56 9.51 8.70
CA MET A 22 8.89 9.43 7.39
C MET A 22 7.37 9.47 7.49
N GLN A 23 6.80 8.93 8.56
CA GLN A 23 5.35 8.78 8.70
C GLN A 23 4.57 10.11 8.57
N PRO A 24 4.95 11.23 9.22
CA PRO A 24 4.25 12.51 9.05
C PRO A 24 4.25 12.99 7.60
N GLU A 25 5.38 12.89 6.91
CA GLU A 25 5.51 13.28 5.51
C GLU A 25 4.64 12.42 4.59
N MET A 26 4.59 11.10 4.86
CA MET A 26 3.73 10.17 4.11
C MET A 26 2.24 10.49 4.33
N MET A 27 1.86 10.89 5.55
CA MET A 27 0.49 11.30 5.85
C MET A 27 0.14 12.65 5.23
N GLU A 28 1.06 13.62 5.24
CA GLU A 28 0.88 14.92 4.60
C GLU A 28 0.68 14.77 3.09
N SER A 29 1.49 13.92 2.44
CA SER A 29 1.32 13.59 1.02
C SER A 29 -0.07 13.00 0.70
N LEU A 30 -0.64 12.18 1.59
CA LEU A 30 -2.00 11.69 1.43
C LEU A 30 -3.04 12.81 1.57
N ASN A 31 -2.87 13.68 2.57
CA ASN A 31 -3.79 14.79 2.84
C ASN A 31 -3.82 15.80 1.68
N GLU A 32 -2.68 16.09 1.07
CA GLU A 32 -2.58 16.96 -0.13
C GLU A 32 -3.41 16.43 -1.30
N HIS A 33 -3.59 15.11 -1.39
CA HIS A 33 -4.40 14.46 -2.42
C HIS A 33 -5.82 14.11 -1.94
N GLU A 34 -6.22 14.57 -0.75
CA GLU A 34 -7.53 14.27 -0.15
C GLU A 34 -7.81 12.77 -0.06
N MET A 35 -6.77 11.96 0.19
CA MET A 35 -6.84 10.51 0.22
C MET A 35 -6.49 9.97 1.63
N THR A 36 -7.28 9.03 2.12
CA THR A 36 -6.99 8.34 3.38
C THR A 36 -6.11 7.10 3.15
N PRO A 37 -5.38 6.61 4.18
CA PRO A 37 -4.62 5.36 4.07
C PRO A 37 -5.47 4.17 3.61
N THR A 38 -6.71 4.08 4.09
CA THR A 38 -7.64 3.00 3.71
C THR A 38 -8.04 3.10 2.24
N GLN A 39 -8.30 4.30 1.75
CA GLN A 39 -8.58 4.53 0.33
C GLN A 39 -7.38 4.18 -0.54
N LEU A 40 -6.17 4.64 -0.15
CA LEU A 40 -4.93 4.27 -0.85
C LEU A 40 -4.76 2.75 -0.94
N PHE A 41 -5.03 2.03 0.16
CA PHE A 41 -4.93 0.58 0.19
C PHE A 41 -5.87 -0.08 -0.82
N VAL A 42 -7.15 0.30 -0.81
CA VAL A 42 -8.15 -0.28 -1.72
C VAL A 42 -7.88 0.08 -3.18
N LEU A 43 -7.53 1.34 -3.47
CA LEU A 43 -7.19 1.76 -4.84
C LEU A 43 -5.94 1.04 -5.36
N SER A 44 -4.93 0.86 -4.51
CA SER A 44 -3.72 0.09 -4.87
C SER A 44 -4.03 -1.38 -5.16
N TYR A 45 -4.92 -1.98 -4.37
CA TYR A 45 -5.40 -3.34 -4.62
C TYR A 45 -6.15 -3.44 -5.94
N LEU A 46 -7.11 -2.54 -6.19
CA LEU A 46 -7.87 -2.50 -7.46
C LEU A 46 -6.95 -2.30 -8.68
N LYS A 47 -5.93 -1.46 -8.57
CA LYS A 47 -4.91 -1.30 -9.61
C LYS A 47 -4.21 -2.63 -9.94
N LYS A 48 -3.93 -3.43 -8.92
CA LYS A 48 -3.22 -4.72 -9.08
C LYS A 48 -4.11 -5.80 -9.71
N VAL A 49 -5.39 -5.87 -9.31
CA VAL A 49 -6.29 -6.95 -9.74
C VAL A 49 -7.21 -6.55 -10.91
N GLY A 50 -7.29 -5.26 -11.25
CA GLY A 50 -8.16 -4.71 -12.29
C GLY A 50 -9.58 -4.43 -11.82
N SER A 51 -10.26 -5.40 -11.23
CA SER A 51 -11.60 -5.27 -10.66
C SER A 51 -11.76 -6.16 -9.44
N SER A 52 -12.71 -5.83 -8.56
CA SER A 52 -13.02 -6.65 -7.37
C SER A 52 -14.45 -6.43 -6.91
N LYS A 53 -15.02 -7.44 -6.24
CA LYS A 53 -16.32 -7.36 -5.59
C LYS A 53 -16.16 -6.77 -4.18
N VAL A 54 -17.23 -6.14 -3.68
CA VAL A 54 -17.29 -5.66 -2.28
C VAL A 54 -16.92 -6.78 -1.29
N SER A 55 -17.40 -7.99 -1.49
CA SER A 55 -17.10 -9.14 -0.62
C SER A 55 -15.61 -9.51 -0.60
N GLN A 56 -14.93 -9.44 -1.73
CA GLN A 56 -13.50 -9.73 -1.82
C GLN A 56 -12.65 -8.66 -1.13
N ILE A 57 -13.03 -7.39 -1.28
CA ILE A 57 -12.37 -6.28 -0.57
C ILE A 57 -12.60 -6.42 0.93
N ALA A 58 -13.82 -6.80 1.37
CA ALA A 58 -14.15 -7.00 2.78
C ALA A 58 -13.32 -8.14 3.40
N GLU A 59 -13.18 -9.25 2.70
CA GLU A 59 -12.33 -10.38 3.10
C GLU A 59 -10.85 -9.96 3.20
N LEU A 60 -10.34 -9.25 2.19
CA LEU A 60 -8.96 -8.75 2.18
C LEU A 60 -8.66 -7.83 3.36
N MET A 61 -9.64 -7.00 3.76
CA MET A 61 -9.49 -6.02 4.84
C MET A 61 -9.88 -6.58 6.22
N ASP A 62 -10.42 -7.80 6.28
CA ASP A 62 -10.97 -8.41 7.49
C ASP A 62 -12.04 -7.51 8.17
N VAL A 63 -12.97 -7.01 7.36
CA VAL A 63 -14.07 -6.15 7.80
C VAL A 63 -15.40 -6.63 7.24
N LYS A 64 -16.50 -6.09 7.77
CA LYS A 64 -17.85 -6.40 7.27
C LYS A 64 -18.08 -5.79 5.88
N PRO A 65 -18.80 -6.46 4.97
CA PRO A 65 -19.16 -5.93 3.66
C PRO A 65 -19.82 -4.54 3.69
N SER A 66 -20.63 -4.25 4.72
CA SER A 66 -21.26 -2.94 4.91
C SER A 66 -20.27 -1.80 5.08
N ALA A 67 -19.12 -2.04 5.74
CA ALA A 67 -18.06 -1.05 5.89
C ALA A 67 -17.38 -0.77 4.53
N VAL A 68 -17.18 -1.80 3.71
CA VAL A 68 -16.65 -1.65 2.36
C VAL A 68 -17.64 -0.92 1.45
N THR A 69 -18.93 -1.18 1.57
CA THR A 69 -19.95 -0.45 0.82
C THR A 69 -19.87 1.05 1.07
N LEU A 70 -19.77 1.49 2.33
CA LEU A 70 -19.58 2.89 2.69
C LEU A 70 -18.27 3.47 2.14
N LEU A 71 -17.20 2.68 2.18
CA LEU A 71 -15.91 3.10 1.63
C LEU A 71 -16.00 3.29 0.11
N VAL A 72 -16.62 2.34 -0.59
CA VAL A 72 -16.82 2.42 -2.05
C VAL A 72 -17.72 3.60 -2.43
N ASP A 73 -18.78 3.88 -1.66
CA ASP A 73 -19.63 5.05 -1.87
C ASP A 73 -18.83 6.35 -1.83
N ARG A 74 -17.91 6.49 -0.88
CA ARG A 74 -17.01 7.64 -0.77
C ARG A 74 -16.02 7.71 -1.93
N LEU A 75 -15.43 6.57 -2.33
CA LEU A 75 -14.54 6.49 -3.48
C LEU A 75 -15.24 6.87 -4.78
N GLU A 76 -16.50 6.48 -4.93
CA GLU A 76 -17.35 6.80 -6.10
C GLU A 76 -17.75 8.28 -6.11
N GLN A 77 -18.06 8.88 -4.95
CA GLN A 77 -18.29 10.33 -4.80
C GLN A 77 -17.09 11.18 -5.23
N HIS A 78 -15.87 10.68 -4.99
CA HIS A 78 -14.62 11.32 -5.43
C HIS A 78 -14.24 10.96 -6.88
N ASN A 79 -15.07 10.22 -7.60
CA ASN A 79 -14.76 9.70 -8.94
C ASN A 79 -13.52 8.81 -9.04
N PHE A 80 -13.10 8.20 -7.95
CA PHE A 80 -11.93 7.31 -7.97
C PHE A 80 -12.27 5.92 -8.50
N VAL A 81 -13.49 5.45 -8.25
CA VAL A 81 -13.99 4.16 -8.71
C VAL A 81 -15.37 4.29 -9.32
N VAL A 82 -15.77 3.26 -10.05
CA VAL A 82 -17.12 3.07 -10.59
C VAL A 82 -17.58 1.64 -10.30
N ARG A 83 -18.89 1.49 -10.09
CA ARG A 83 -19.56 0.19 -10.03
C ARG A 83 -20.02 -0.20 -11.43
N GLU A 84 -19.59 -1.35 -11.91
CA GLU A 84 -20.04 -1.91 -13.18
C GLU A 84 -20.65 -3.30 -12.97
N HIS A 85 -21.73 -3.58 -13.69
CA HIS A 85 -22.24 -4.94 -13.72
C HIS A 85 -21.29 -5.85 -14.47
N ASN A 86 -20.97 -7.00 -13.88
CA ASN A 86 -20.12 -8.00 -14.51
C ASN A 86 -20.74 -8.43 -15.87
N LYS A 87 -19.91 -8.59 -16.89
CA LYS A 87 -20.37 -8.92 -18.25
C LYS A 87 -20.91 -10.35 -18.37
N GLU A 88 -20.43 -11.25 -17.52
CA GLU A 88 -20.83 -12.67 -17.52
C GLU A 88 -22.04 -12.92 -16.62
N ASP A 89 -22.12 -12.24 -15.46
CA ASP A 89 -23.25 -12.31 -14.53
C ASP A 89 -23.66 -10.91 -14.07
N ARG A 90 -24.73 -10.39 -14.63
CA ARG A 90 -25.28 -9.05 -14.31
C ARG A 90 -25.77 -8.89 -12.85
N ARG A 91 -25.86 -9.98 -12.08
CA ARG A 91 -26.18 -9.93 -10.64
C ARG A 91 -24.94 -9.50 -9.82
N VAL A 92 -23.76 -9.62 -10.41
CA VAL A 92 -22.48 -9.28 -9.78
C VAL A 92 -22.12 -7.87 -10.16
N VAL A 93 -21.71 -7.09 -9.15
CA VAL A 93 -21.19 -5.74 -9.31
C VAL A 93 -19.70 -5.74 -9.02
N ASP A 94 -18.93 -5.33 -9.99
CA ASP A 94 -17.49 -5.15 -9.91
C ASP A 94 -17.14 -3.69 -9.62
N ILE A 95 -16.17 -3.46 -8.76
CA ILE A 95 -15.60 -2.17 -8.45
C ILE A 95 -14.33 -2.02 -9.28
N ILE A 96 -14.25 -0.93 -10.05
CA ILE A 96 -13.16 -0.68 -10.99
C ILE A 96 -12.63 0.73 -10.79
N LEU A 97 -11.33 0.93 -10.92
CA LEU A 97 -10.75 2.27 -10.96
C LEU A 97 -11.22 3.03 -12.21
N THR A 98 -11.60 4.28 -12.00
CA THR A 98 -11.76 5.22 -13.12
C THR A 98 -10.39 5.67 -13.62
N GLU A 99 -10.34 6.29 -14.80
CA GLU A 99 -9.11 6.91 -15.28
C GLU A 99 -8.62 8.04 -14.35
N PHE A 100 -9.55 8.80 -13.79
CA PHE A 100 -9.23 9.81 -12.78
C PHE A 100 -8.66 9.17 -11.50
N GLY A 101 -9.25 8.06 -11.03
CA GLY A 101 -8.76 7.28 -9.89
C GLY A 101 -7.35 6.73 -10.14
N HIS A 102 -7.07 6.24 -11.33
CA HIS A 102 -5.72 5.79 -11.72
C HIS A 102 -4.70 6.94 -11.62
N ARG A 103 -5.00 8.11 -12.21
CA ARG A 103 -4.09 9.26 -12.15
C ARG A 103 -3.85 9.74 -10.73
N LYS A 104 -4.90 9.88 -9.92
CA LYS A 104 -4.78 10.28 -8.52
C LYS A 104 -3.97 9.30 -7.69
N LEU A 105 -4.17 8.01 -7.90
CA LEU A 105 -3.37 6.97 -7.24
C LEU A 105 -1.89 7.07 -7.63
N GLU A 106 -1.59 7.28 -8.92
CA GLU A 106 -0.21 7.46 -9.40
C GLU A 106 0.45 8.69 -8.76
N ASP A 107 -0.26 9.82 -8.68
CA ASP A 107 0.26 11.04 -8.06
C ASP A 107 0.66 10.79 -6.60
N VAL A 108 -0.21 10.12 -5.83
CA VAL A 108 0.07 9.74 -4.44
C VAL A 108 1.26 8.79 -4.34
N LEU A 109 1.30 7.75 -5.18
CA LEU A 109 2.39 6.77 -5.16
C LEU A 109 3.73 7.41 -5.54
N ASN A 110 3.74 8.32 -6.51
CA ASN A 110 4.94 9.06 -6.91
C ASN A 110 5.41 10.01 -5.80
N GLY A 111 4.51 10.70 -5.12
CA GLY A 111 4.84 11.54 -3.97
C GLY A 111 5.48 10.73 -2.83
N ARG A 112 4.91 9.58 -2.51
CA ARG A 112 5.44 8.66 -1.49
C ARG A 112 6.79 8.06 -1.90
N LYS A 113 6.95 7.72 -3.17
CA LYS A 113 8.23 7.28 -3.74
C LYS A 113 9.29 8.36 -3.58
N ALA A 114 9.00 9.61 -3.94
CA ALA A 114 9.93 10.72 -3.82
C ALA A 114 10.40 10.94 -2.37
N ILE A 115 9.50 10.79 -1.39
CA ILE A 115 9.84 10.86 0.04
C ILE A 115 10.86 9.76 0.38
N MET A 116 10.60 8.51 -0.01
CA MET A 116 11.51 7.38 0.25
C MET A 116 12.86 7.57 -0.44
N ASP A 117 12.84 7.93 -1.73
CA ASP A 117 14.05 8.12 -2.54
C ASP A 117 14.96 9.19 -1.92
N ARG A 118 14.42 10.27 -1.36
CA ARG A 118 15.19 11.31 -0.69
C ARG A 118 16.02 10.77 0.49
N TYR A 119 15.50 9.85 1.27
CA TYR A 119 16.24 9.19 2.34
C TYR A 119 17.29 8.23 1.79
N LEU A 120 16.95 7.46 0.76
CA LEU A 120 17.84 6.49 0.14
C LEU A 120 19.02 7.14 -0.59
N LEU A 121 18.83 8.34 -1.15
CA LEU A 121 19.89 9.08 -1.85
C LEU A 121 21.03 9.59 -0.94
N HIS A 122 20.94 9.43 0.37
CA HIS A 122 22.07 9.62 1.29
C HIS A 122 23.08 8.45 1.25
N LEU A 123 22.72 7.34 0.62
CA LEU A 123 23.57 6.16 0.49
C LEU A 123 24.38 6.22 -0.80
N THR A 124 25.59 5.67 -0.77
CA THR A 124 26.39 5.44 -1.98
C THR A 124 25.76 4.37 -2.86
N GLU A 125 26.18 4.26 -4.13
CA GLU A 125 25.69 3.24 -5.05
C GLU A 125 25.95 1.82 -4.51
N GLU A 126 27.11 1.59 -3.89
CA GLU A 126 27.45 0.30 -3.28
C GLU A 126 26.53 -0.04 -2.11
N GLU A 127 26.24 0.93 -1.23
CA GLU A 127 25.32 0.78 -0.10
C GLU A 127 23.89 0.55 -0.59
N LEU A 128 23.43 1.25 -1.62
CA LEU A 128 22.12 1.04 -2.25
C LEU A 128 22.01 -0.38 -2.83
N SER A 129 23.03 -0.86 -3.52
CA SER A 129 23.06 -2.21 -4.07
C SER A 129 22.98 -3.27 -2.98
N MET A 130 23.73 -3.07 -1.90
CA MET A 130 23.73 -3.96 -0.74
C MET A 130 22.36 -3.95 -0.03
N MET A 131 21.80 -2.77 0.21
CA MET A 131 20.49 -2.61 0.82
C MET A 131 19.38 -3.23 -0.04
N ALA A 132 19.42 -3.07 -1.36
CA ALA A 132 18.47 -3.70 -2.28
C ALA A 132 18.50 -5.23 -2.18
N SER A 133 19.69 -5.83 -2.08
CA SER A 133 19.86 -7.28 -1.89
C SER A 133 19.29 -7.74 -0.55
N ILE A 134 19.59 -7.02 0.54
CA ILE A 134 19.15 -7.36 1.89
C ILE A 134 17.63 -7.23 2.03
N THR A 135 17.06 -6.12 1.58
CA THR A 135 15.61 -5.87 1.65
C THR A 135 14.81 -6.85 0.79
N LYS A 136 15.35 -7.27 -0.37
CA LYS A 136 14.75 -8.33 -1.18
C LYS A 136 14.68 -9.67 -0.43
N LYS A 137 15.73 -10.04 0.30
CA LYS A 137 15.74 -11.23 1.17
C LYS A 137 14.65 -11.15 2.24
N LEU A 138 14.55 -10.00 2.93
CA LEU A 138 13.54 -9.80 3.98
C LEU A 138 12.12 -9.87 3.41
N ALA A 139 11.86 -9.24 2.26
CA ALA A 139 10.56 -9.26 1.60
C ALA A 139 10.15 -10.68 1.19
N THR A 140 11.08 -11.47 0.64
CA THR A 140 10.83 -12.87 0.27
C THR A 140 10.50 -13.73 1.50
N SER A 141 11.23 -13.53 2.61
CA SER A 141 10.95 -14.24 3.87
C SER A 141 9.58 -13.85 4.42
N ALA A 142 9.22 -12.57 4.41
CA ALA A 142 7.92 -12.10 4.89
C ALA A 142 6.76 -12.69 4.09
N ALA A 143 6.88 -12.82 2.76
CA ALA A 143 5.88 -13.45 1.92
C ALA A 143 5.67 -14.94 2.30
N SER A 144 6.75 -15.69 2.52
CA SER A 144 6.67 -17.12 2.87
C SER A 144 6.12 -17.40 4.28
N TYR A 145 6.15 -16.43 5.20
CA TYR A 145 5.51 -16.56 6.52
C TYR A 145 3.98 -16.52 6.47
N LYS A 146 3.39 -15.76 5.53
CA LYS A 146 1.93 -15.71 5.35
C LYS A 146 1.36 -17.02 4.79
N ASP A 147 2.08 -17.69 3.90
CA ASP A 147 1.63 -18.94 3.26
C ASP A 147 1.62 -20.15 4.23
N LYS A 148 2.30 -20.05 5.38
CA LYS A 148 2.34 -21.11 6.40
C LYS A 148 1.27 -20.99 7.49
N GLN A 149 0.47 -19.92 7.50
CA GLN A 149 -0.59 -19.70 8.48
C GLN A 149 -2.00 -19.85 7.90
N GLN A 150 -2.13 -20.23 6.64
CA GLN A 150 -3.36 -20.66 5.97
C GLN A 150 -3.35 -22.19 5.80
#